data_c058205803facec12a0ed77681e37cb7
#
_entry.id   c058205803facec12a0ed77681e37cb7
#
_cell.length_a   1.000
_cell.length_b   1.000
_cell.length_c   1.000
_cell.angle_alpha   90.00
_cell.angle_beta   90.00
_cell.angle_gamma   90.00
#
_symmetry.space_group_name_H-M   'P 1'
#
loop_
_entity.id
_entity.type
_entity.pdbx_description
1 polymer ?
#
loop_
_entity_poly.entity_id
_entity_poly.type
_entity_poly.pdbx_seq_one_letter_code
_entity_poly.pdbx_strand_id
1 'polypeptide(L)'
;MLHHLDPQPGDQVLEVGTGTGYSAALLTCRVGADNLVTVEIDAGLATSARTNLAKLGMTPQVLVGDGEQGWPSGAPYDRIMSTAAVREVPTAWVEQLRPGGVLLTPLDTPFGCDGLLLLTADGHGAADGHLINGVSFMKVRGQRDRRSFRELGWPLWEDYRVRVGPVGQRIRTVP
;
A
#
# COMPACT_ATOMS: atom_id res chain seq x y z
N MET A 1 0.61 -10.31 -1.31
CA MET A 1 0.58 -9.15 -0.39
C MET A 1 0.59 -9.60 1.07
N LEU A 2 -0.40 -10.33 1.59
CA LEU A 2 -0.50 -10.68 3.02
C LEU A 2 0.76 -11.35 3.60
N HIS A 3 1.41 -12.24 2.84
CA HIS A 3 2.68 -12.85 3.27
C HIS A 3 3.80 -11.83 3.52
N HIS A 4 3.88 -10.78 2.71
CA HIS A 4 4.89 -9.73 2.88
C HIS A 4 4.52 -8.69 3.94
N LEU A 5 3.22 -8.44 4.12
CA LEU A 5 2.73 -7.58 5.18
C LEU A 5 2.96 -8.21 6.56
N ASP A 6 2.88 -9.54 6.62
CA ASP A 6 3.05 -10.38 7.81
C ASP A 6 2.27 -9.84 9.04
N PRO A 7 0.94 -9.62 8.93
CA PRO A 7 0.16 -9.13 10.05
C PRO A 7 0.10 -10.19 11.16
N GLN A 8 0.28 -9.79 12.41
CA GLN A 8 0.21 -10.67 13.56
C GLN A 8 -1.18 -10.58 14.24
N PRO A 9 -1.62 -11.64 14.95
CA PRO A 9 -2.86 -11.57 15.71
C PRO A 9 -2.86 -10.40 16.68
N GLY A 10 -3.88 -9.55 16.60
CA GLY A 10 -4.02 -8.34 17.42
C GLY A 10 -3.35 -7.08 16.85
N ASP A 11 -2.63 -7.17 15.73
CA ASP A 11 -2.12 -5.97 15.04
C ASP A 11 -3.26 -5.05 14.62
N GLN A 12 -3.13 -3.75 14.87
CA GLN A 12 -4.01 -2.72 14.33
C GLN A 12 -3.69 -2.50 12.85
N VAL A 13 -4.64 -2.79 11.98
CA VAL A 13 -4.42 -2.79 10.53
C VAL A 13 -5.35 -1.80 9.84
N LEU A 14 -4.77 -0.99 8.94
CA LEU A 14 -5.52 -0.21 7.97
C LEU A 14 -5.38 -0.85 6.58
N GLU A 15 -6.50 -1.12 5.94
CA GLU A 15 -6.57 -1.45 4.53
C GLU A 15 -7.12 -0.27 3.73
N VAL A 16 -6.43 0.12 2.66
CA VAL A 16 -6.89 1.11 1.69
C VAL A 16 -7.31 0.40 0.41
N GLY A 17 -8.59 0.56 0.05
CA GLY A 17 -9.22 -0.13 -1.07
C GLY A 17 -9.88 -1.44 -0.66
N THR A 18 -11.07 -1.37 -0.06
CA THR A 18 -11.84 -2.55 0.38
C THR A 18 -12.31 -3.41 -0.79
N GLY A 19 -12.72 -2.77 -1.89
CA GLY A 19 -13.28 -3.44 -3.05
C GLY A 19 -14.47 -4.33 -2.69
N THR A 20 -14.38 -5.63 -2.99
CA THR A 20 -15.42 -6.62 -2.66
C THR A 20 -15.33 -7.16 -1.24
N GLY A 21 -14.32 -6.80 -0.47
CA GLY A 21 -14.05 -7.25 0.90
C GLY A 21 -13.22 -8.53 1.00
N TYR A 22 -12.62 -9.01 -0.11
CA TYR A 22 -11.86 -10.27 -0.10
C TYR A 22 -10.62 -10.21 0.79
N SER A 23 -9.77 -9.21 0.59
CA SER A 23 -8.56 -9.00 1.42
C SER A 23 -8.92 -8.62 2.86
N ALA A 24 -9.99 -7.82 3.05
CA ALA A 24 -10.52 -7.51 4.37
C ALA A 24 -10.94 -8.77 5.13
N ALA A 25 -11.58 -9.76 4.48
CA ALA A 25 -11.91 -11.03 5.10
C ALA A 25 -10.66 -11.79 5.57
N LEU A 26 -9.64 -11.87 4.72
CA LEU A 26 -8.37 -12.55 5.08
C LEU A 26 -7.65 -11.84 6.22
N LEU A 27 -7.60 -10.51 6.20
CA LEU A 27 -7.05 -9.71 7.30
C LEU A 27 -7.85 -9.93 8.59
N THR A 28 -9.19 -9.89 8.52
CA THR A 28 -10.06 -10.17 9.68
C THR A 28 -9.77 -11.54 10.31
N CYS A 29 -9.58 -12.58 9.49
CA CYS A 29 -9.18 -13.90 10.00
C CYS A 29 -7.85 -13.88 10.73
N ARG A 30 -6.94 -13.00 10.32
CA ARG A 30 -5.58 -12.98 10.86
C ARG A 30 -5.47 -12.12 12.12
N VAL A 31 -6.04 -10.92 12.11
CA VAL A 31 -5.86 -9.93 13.19
C VAL A 31 -7.08 -9.78 14.12
N GLY A 32 -8.24 -10.27 13.71
CA GLY A 32 -9.51 -10.05 14.38
C GLY A 32 -10.28 -8.87 13.80
N ALA A 33 -11.63 -8.91 13.90
CA ALA A 33 -12.50 -7.89 13.30
C ALA A 33 -12.31 -6.51 13.95
N ASP A 34 -12.11 -6.46 15.26
CA ASP A 34 -11.96 -5.22 16.02
C ASP A 34 -10.62 -4.49 15.71
N ASN A 35 -9.67 -5.18 15.09
CA ASN A 35 -8.35 -4.68 14.80
C ASN A 35 -8.18 -4.27 13.33
N LEU A 36 -9.22 -4.38 12.50
CA LEU A 36 -9.19 -4.02 11.09
C LEU A 36 -10.11 -2.85 10.78
N VAL A 37 -9.49 -1.79 10.25
CA VAL A 37 -10.17 -0.69 9.55
C VAL A 37 -9.91 -0.85 8.07
N THR A 38 -10.94 -0.78 7.22
CA THR A 38 -10.80 -0.79 5.76
C THR A 38 -11.58 0.37 5.15
N VAL A 39 -10.94 1.11 4.24
CA VAL A 39 -11.47 2.34 3.63
C VAL A 39 -11.72 2.13 2.15
N GLU A 40 -12.91 2.48 1.69
CA GLU A 40 -13.33 2.40 0.30
C GLU A 40 -13.89 3.77 -0.15
N ILE A 41 -13.43 4.27 -1.30
CA ILE A 41 -13.89 5.55 -1.82
C ILE A 41 -15.28 5.46 -2.46
N ASP A 42 -15.68 4.26 -2.89
CA ASP A 42 -16.99 4.01 -3.51
C ASP A 42 -17.98 3.47 -2.47
N ALA A 43 -19.02 4.24 -2.19
CA ALA A 43 -20.04 3.86 -1.20
C ALA A 43 -20.81 2.58 -1.57
N GLY A 44 -21.00 2.31 -2.86
CA GLY A 44 -21.66 1.11 -3.36
C GLY A 44 -20.81 -0.14 -3.12
N LEU A 45 -19.49 -0.04 -3.42
CA LEU A 45 -18.54 -1.12 -3.13
C LEU A 45 -18.40 -1.35 -1.62
N ALA A 46 -18.32 -0.30 -0.82
CA ALA A 46 -18.27 -0.43 0.65
C ALA A 46 -19.49 -1.15 1.21
N THR A 47 -20.70 -0.84 0.68
CA THR A 47 -21.93 -1.51 1.07
C THR A 47 -21.92 -2.99 0.67
N SER A 48 -21.46 -3.28 -0.55
CA SER A 48 -21.31 -4.65 -1.04
C SER A 48 -20.31 -5.45 -0.20
N ALA A 49 -19.18 -4.82 0.16
CA ALA A 49 -18.16 -5.43 1.01
C ALA A 49 -18.72 -5.78 2.40
N ARG A 50 -19.43 -4.85 3.06
CA ARG A 50 -20.11 -5.13 4.35
C ARG A 50 -21.03 -6.33 4.25
N THR A 51 -21.83 -6.40 3.18
CA THR A 51 -22.75 -7.51 2.94
C THR A 51 -22.00 -8.83 2.77
N ASN A 52 -20.93 -8.84 2.01
CA ASN A 52 -20.11 -10.03 1.78
C ASN A 52 -19.42 -10.51 3.06
N LEU A 53 -18.84 -9.59 3.82
CA LEU A 53 -18.20 -9.89 5.11
C LEU A 53 -19.22 -10.42 6.14
N ALA A 54 -20.40 -9.81 6.22
CA ALA A 54 -21.47 -10.27 7.12
C ALA A 54 -21.94 -11.70 6.83
N LYS A 55 -21.98 -12.11 5.54
CA LYS A 55 -22.28 -13.51 5.15
C LYS A 55 -21.26 -14.51 5.70
N LEU A 56 -20.04 -14.05 5.98
CA LEU A 56 -18.96 -14.85 6.58
C LEU A 56 -18.93 -14.72 8.12
N GLY A 57 -19.87 -14.00 8.72
CA GLY A 57 -19.87 -13.72 10.16
C GLY A 57 -18.79 -12.74 10.59
N MET A 58 -18.27 -11.92 9.66
CA MET A 58 -17.17 -10.96 9.89
C MET A 58 -17.70 -9.53 9.89
N THR A 59 -17.26 -8.73 10.86
CA THR A 59 -17.74 -7.36 11.06
C THR A 59 -16.58 -6.37 11.28
N PRO A 60 -15.53 -6.34 10.43
CA PRO A 60 -14.50 -5.31 10.54
C PRO A 60 -15.11 -3.94 10.24
N GLN A 61 -14.41 -2.88 10.62
CA GLN A 61 -14.85 -1.52 10.36
C GLN A 61 -14.63 -1.15 8.89
N VAL A 62 -15.69 -1.17 8.07
CA VAL A 62 -15.68 -0.75 6.67
C VAL A 62 -16.17 0.69 6.57
N LEU A 63 -15.33 1.58 6.05
CA LEU A 63 -15.58 3.02 6.01
C LEU A 63 -15.63 3.51 4.56
N VAL A 64 -16.43 4.57 4.34
CA VAL A 64 -16.45 5.27 3.05
C VAL A 64 -15.62 6.53 3.20
N GLY A 65 -14.58 6.68 2.37
CA GLY A 65 -13.72 7.84 2.43
C GLY A 65 -12.58 7.79 1.41
N ASP A 66 -11.84 8.89 1.35
CA ASP A 66 -10.63 8.97 0.54
C ASP A 66 -9.48 8.27 1.28
N GLY A 67 -9.09 7.11 0.77
CA GLY A 67 -8.01 6.32 1.35
C GLY A 67 -6.64 6.99 1.32
N GLU A 68 -6.40 8.02 0.51
CA GLU A 68 -5.14 8.79 0.53
C GLU A 68 -4.94 9.51 1.88
N GLN A 69 -6.01 9.82 2.59
CA GLN A 69 -5.95 10.41 3.94
C GLN A 69 -5.69 9.36 5.03
N GLY A 70 -5.69 8.06 4.69
CA GLY A 70 -5.70 7.00 5.68
C GLY A 70 -6.97 7.04 6.53
N TRP A 71 -6.82 6.73 7.81
CA TRP A 71 -7.90 6.86 8.81
C TRP A 71 -7.33 7.26 10.19
N PRO A 72 -7.14 8.56 10.44
CA PRO A 72 -6.47 9.05 11.66
C PRO A 72 -7.12 8.60 12.97
N SER A 73 -8.45 8.42 12.99
CA SER A 73 -9.17 8.02 14.21
C SER A 73 -8.87 6.59 14.67
N GLY A 74 -8.28 5.75 13.82
CA GLY A 74 -7.85 4.40 14.16
C GLY A 74 -6.34 4.26 14.39
N ALA A 75 -5.58 5.35 14.16
CA ALA A 75 -4.13 5.34 14.34
C ALA A 75 -3.72 5.30 15.84
N PRO A 76 -2.52 4.81 16.16
CA PRO A 76 -1.48 4.34 15.24
C PRO A 76 -1.68 2.88 14.82
N TYR A 77 -1.26 2.57 13.58
CA TYR A 77 -1.36 1.22 13.00
C TYR A 77 -0.03 0.46 13.08
N ASP A 78 -0.12 -0.86 13.25
CA ASP A 78 1.02 -1.78 13.09
C ASP A 78 1.32 -2.02 11.61
N ARG A 79 0.24 -2.12 10.83
CA ARG A 79 0.30 -2.45 9.42
C ARG A 79 -0.66 -1.58 8.62
N ILE A 80 -0.19 -1.08 7.49
CA ILE A 80 -1.03 -0.44 6.48
C ILE A 80 -0.85 -1.18 5.16
N MET A 81 -1.95 -1.55 4.52
CA MET A 81 -1.94 -2.20 3.22
C MET A 81 -2.81 -1.43 2.24
N SER A 82 -2.26 -1.06 1.08
CA SER A 82 -3.07 -0.56 -0.02
C SER A 82 -3.29 -1.65 -1.08
N THR A 83 -4.52 -1.83 -1.49
CA THR A 83 -4.91 -2.67 -2.64
C THR A 83 -5.11 -1.86 -3.92
N ALA A 84 -4.73 -0.58 -3.89
CA ALA A 84 -4.67 0.31 -5.03
C ALA A 84 -3.27 0.88 -5.18
N ALA A 85 -2.79 1.00 -6.42
CA ALA A 85 -1.47 1.55 -6.70
C ALA A 85 -1.43 3.06 -6.45
N VAL A 86 -0.34 3.53 -5.90
CA VAL A 86 -0.03 4.95 -5.76
C VAL A 86 1.17 5.31 -6.63
N ARG A 87 1.22 6.54 -7.10
CA ARG A 87 2.40 7.10 -7.79
C ARG A 87 3.34 7.78 -6.79
N GLU A 88 2.77 8.31 -5.74
CA GLU A 88 3.43 8.89 -4.60
C GLU A 88 2.78 8.36 -3.32
N VAL A 89 3.60 7.86 -2.40
CA VAL A 89 3.08 7.34 -1.12
C VAL A 89 2.52 8.53 -0.31
N PRO A 90 1.23 8.50 0.09
CA PRO A 90 0.69 9.55 0.94
C PRO A 90 1.41 9.64 2.27
N THR A 91 1.86 10.83 2.67
CA THR A 91 2.53 11.06 3.97
C THR A 91 1.64 10.67 5.14
N ALA A 92 0.32 10.87 5.00
CA ALA A 92 -0.67 10.46 5.99
C ALA A 92 -0.60 8.97 6.36
N TRP A 93 -0.20 8.09 5.44
CA TRP A 93 -0.03 6.67 5.76
C TRP A 93 1.19 6.43 6.65
N VAL A 94 2.30 7.15 6.38
CA VAL A 94 3.52 7.03 7.17
C VAL A 94 3.32 7.62 8.57
N GLU A 95 2.66 8.77 8.65
CA GLU A 95 2.35 9.45 9.92
C GLU A 95 1.40 8.65 10.83
N GLN A 96 0.56 7.79 10.24
CA GLN A 96 -0.37 6.94 10.97
C GLN A 96 0.21 5.59 11.37
N LEU A 97 1.44 5.26 10.97
CA LEU A 97 2.15 4.08 11.44
C LEU A 97 2.82 4.33 12.79
N ARG A 98 2.84 3.30 13.63
CA ARG A 98 3.71 3.34 14.81
C ARG A 98 5.19 3.16 14.42
N PRO A 99 6.14 3.51 15.29
CA PRO A 99 7.55 3.19 15.06
C PRO A 99 7.74 1.69 14.78
N GLY A 100 8.43 1.35 13.70
CA GLY A 100 8.59 -0.03 13.23
C GLY A 100 7.35 -0.63 12.53
N GLY A 101 6.28 0.15 12.37
CA GLY A 101 5.10 -0.25 11.61
C GLY A 101 5.41 -0.42 10.12
N VAL A 102 4.67 -1.28 9.45
CA VAL A 102 4.94 -1.69 8.07
C VAL A 102 3.84 -1.21 7.14
N LEU A 103 4.24 -0.57 6.04
CA LEU A 103 3.39 -0.21 4.91
C LEU A 103 3.70 -1.09 3.70
N LEU A 104 2.66 -1.69 3.13
CA LEU A 104 2.75 -2.44 1.88
C LEU A 104 1.80 -1.83 0.85
N THR A 105 2.34 -1.35 -0.26
CA THR A 105 1.54 -0.70 -1.31
C THR A 105 2.11 -0.97 -2.71
N PRO A 106 1.25 -1.18 -3.72
CA PRO A 106 1.71 -1.10 -5.10
C PRO A 106 2.12 0.34 -5.43
N LEU A 107 3.32 0.51 -6.00
CA LEU A 107 3.85 1.78 -6.48
C LEU A 107 3.89 1.77 -7.99
N ASP A 108 3.22 2.73 -8.63
CA ASP A 108 3.29 2.94 -10.08
C ASP A 108 4.70 3.35 -10.47
N THR A 109 5.31 2.61 -11.39
CA THR A 109 6.70 2.81 -11.81
C THR A 109 6.79 3.14 -13.29
N PRO A 110 7.90 3.77 -13.75
CA PRO A 110 8.11 4.05 -15.17
C PRO A 110 8.41 2.79 -16.02
N PHE A 111 8.46 1.61 -15.39
CA PHE A 111 8.90 0.37 -16.06
C PHE A 111 7.76 -0.44 -16.68
N GLY A 112 6.55 0.13 -16.78
CA GLY A 112 5.39 -0.54 -17.39
C GLY A 112 4.67 -1.56 -16.50
N CYS A 113 5.08 -1.66 -15.25
CA CYS A 113 4.39 -2.43 -14.20
C CYS A 113 4.51 -1.70 -12.86
N ASP A 114 3.59 -1.95 -11.95
CA ASP A 114 3.73 -1.47 -10.58
C ASP A 114 4.77 -2.31 -9.84
N GLY A 115 5.50 -1.70 -8.91
CA GLY A 115 6.34 -2.40 -7.96
C GLY A 115 5.62 -2.54 -6.61
N LEU A 116 5.64 -3.72 -6.01
CA LEU A 116 5.14 -3.89 -4.64
C LEU A 116 6.18 -3.32 -3.68
N LEU A 117 5.86 -2.18 -3.07
CA LEU A 117 6.72 -1.45 -2.15
C LEU A 117 6.44 -1.87 -0.71
N LEU A 118 7.49 -2.24 0.02
CA LEU A 118 7.48 -2.50 1.45
C LEU A 118 8.29 -1.41 2.15
N LEU A 119 7.66 -0.68 3.07
CA LEU A 119 8.30 0.34 3.89
C LEU A 119 8.17 -0.01 5.36
N THR A 120 9.15 0.42 6.15
CA THR A 120 9.13 0.38 7.61
C THR A 120 9.25 1.81 8.16
N ALA A 121 8.33 2.21 9.03
CA ALA A 121 8.31 3.55 9.62
C ALA A 121 9.40 3.71 10.69
N ASP A 122 10.09 4.85 10.67
CA ASP A 122 11.12 5.21 11.66
C ASP A 122 10.54 5.79 12.97
N GLY A 123 9.24 6.13 12.96
CA GLY A 123 8.57 6.80 14.08
C GLY A 123 8.80 8.31 14.15
N HIS A 124 9.45 8.90 13.15
CA HIS A 124 9.72 10.33 13.07
C HIS A 124 9.08 10.98 11.83
N GLY A 125 8.11 10.28 11.22
CA GLY A 125 7.38 10.76 10.03
C GLY A 125 8.02 10.36 8.72
N ALA A 126 9.05 9.51 8.74
CA ALA A 126 9.64 8.92 7.54
C ALA A 126 9.55 7.38 7.56
N ALA A 127 9.71 6.77 6.40
CA ALA A 127 9.75 5.33 6.25
C ALA A 127 10.71 4.96 5.12
N ASP A 128 11.49 3.91 5.33
CA ASP A 128 12.45 3.39 4.37
C ASP A 128 12.08 1.98 3.94
N GLY A 129 12.47 1.61 2.72
CA GLY A 129 12.20 0.27 2.23
C GLY A 129 12.61 0.03 0.79
N HIS A 130 11.98 -0.97 0.17
CA HIS A 130 12.37 -1.43 -1.16
C HIS A 130 11.20 -2.06 -1.92
N LEU A 131 11.35 -2.17 -3.24
CA LEU A 131 10.44 -2.92 -4.10
C LEU A 131 10.73 -4.41 -3.99
N ILE A 132 9.69 -5.22 -3.78
CA ILE A 132 9.82 -6.68 -3.57
C ILE A 132 9.56 -7.44 -4.88
N ASN A 133 8.45 -7.12 -5.57
CA ASN A 133 7.98 -7.82 -6.76
C ASN A 133 7.31 -6.85 -7.73
N GLY A 134 7.24 -7.23 -9.01
CA GLY A 134 6.33 -6.60 -9.97
C GLY A 134 4.88 -7.04 -9.72
N VAL A 135 3.96 -6.10 -9.80
CA VAL A 135 2.51 -6.30 -9.63
C VAL A 135 1.75 -5.43 -10.63
N SER A 136 0.43 -5.52 -10.64
CA SER A 136 -0.43 -4.62 -11.42
C SER A 136 -1.73 -4.39 -10.65
N PHE A 137 -2.00 -3.13 -10.35
CA PHE A 137 -3.18 -2.71 -9.61
C PHE A 137 -3.83 -1.47 -10.23
N MET A 138 -5.10 -1.26 -9.93
CA MET A 138 -5.77 0.00 -10.23
C MET A 138 -5.19 1.10 -9.36
N LYS A 139 -4.99 2.29 -9.94
CA LYS A 139 -4.47 3.45 -9.21
C LYS A 139 -5.54 4.08 -8.33
N VAL A 140 -5.13 4.62 -7.20
CA VAL A 140 -5.98 5.50 -6.38
C VAL A 140 -6.52 6.65 -7.24
N ARG A 141 -7.76 7.06 -6.99
CA ARG A 141 -8.45 8.03 -7.87
C ARG A 141 -7.72 9.37 -7.92
N GLY A 142 -7.18 9.80 -6.79
CA GLY A 142 -6.50 11.09 -6.67
C GLY A 142 -5.18 11.20 -7.41
N GLN A 143 -4.54 10.09 -7.80
CA GLN A 143 -3.19 10.10 -8.38
C GLN A 143 -3.11 9.64 -9.84
N ARG A 144 -4.24 9.54 -10.53
CA ARG A 144 -4.27 8.97 -11.87
C ARG A 144 -3.47 9.74 -12.92
N ASP A 145 -3.21 11.03 -12.78
CA ASP A 145 -2.47 11.82 -13.79
C ASP A 145 -1.80 13.09 -13.22
N ARG A 146 -1.24 13.04 -12.00
CA ARG A 146 -0.80 14.25 -11.30
C ARG A 146 0.61 14.73 -11.64
N ARG A 147 1.61 13.86 -11.66
CA ARG A 147 3.02 14.24 -11.85
C ARG A 147 3.73 13.23 -12.73
N SER A 148 4.72 13.70 -13.50
CA SER A 148 5.61 12.81 -14.25
C SER A 148 6.51 12.02 -13.32
N PHE A 149 7.00 10.87 -13.78
CA PHE A 149 7.94 10.07 -13.00
C PHE A 149 9.23 10.83 -12.67
N ARG A 150 9.68 11.72 -13.55
CA ARG A 150 10.86 12.57 -13.33
C ARG A 150 10.64 13.52 -12.14
N GLU A 151 9.48 14.15 -12.05
CA GLU A 151 9.12 15.02 -10.91
C GLU A 151 9.02 14.26 -9.58
N LEU A 152 8.83 12.95 -9.65
CA LEU A 152 8.82 12.03 -8.49
C LEU A 152 10.20 11.43 -8.18
N GLY A 153 11.26 11.89 -8.86
CA GLY A 153 12.63 11.46 -8.61
C GLY A 153 13.02 10.13 -9.27
N TRP A 154 12.19 9.61 -10.21
CA TRP A 154 12.55 8.41 -10.94
C TRP A 154 13.60 8.72 -12.04
N PRO A 155 14.63 7.89 -12.18
CA PRO A 155 15.54 7.99 -13.31
C PRO A 155 14.82 7.64 -14.62
N LEU A 156 15.18 8.33 -15.71
CA LEU A 156 14.69 8.01 -17.05
C LEU A 156 15.50 6.86 -17.66
N TRP A 157 15.02 6.28 -18.76
CA TRP A 157 15.73 5.21 -19.46
C TRP A 157 17.12 5.61 -19.89
N GLU A 158 17.29 6.84 -20.33
CA GLU A 158 18.58 7.43 -20.75
C GLU A 158 19.57 7.66 -19.59
N ASP A 159 19.10 7.65 -18.35
CA ASP A 159 19.94 7.79 -17.16
C ASP A 159 20.62 6.46 -16.76
N TYR A 160 20.18 5.34 -17.32
CA TYR A 160 20.80 4.05 -17.05
C TYR A 160 22.06 3.85 -17.87
N ARG A 161 23.07 3.29 -17.24
CA ARG A 161 24.33 2.88 -17.87
C ARG A 161 24.57 1.40 -17.61
N VAL A 162 24.96 0.71 -18.66
CA VAL A 162 25.29 -0.70 -18.60
C VAL A 162 26.78 -0.86 -18.88
N ARG A 163 27.46 -1.57 -18.00
CA ARG A 163 28.86 -1.99 -18.20
C ARG A 163 28.93 -3.50 -18.13
N VAL A 164 29.52 -4.11 -19.14
CA VAL A 164 29.83 -5.53 -19.19
C VAL A 164 31.34 -5.71 -19.04
N GLY A 165 31.78 -6.64 -18.24
CA GLY A 165 33.19 -6.98 -18.01
C GLY A 165 33.38 -8.44 -17.69
N PRO A 166 34.61 -8.91 -17.41
CA PRO A 166 34.95 -10.29 -17.17
C PRO A 166 34.17 -10.92 -15.97
N VAL A 167 33.72 -10.09 -15.03
CA VAL A 167 32.99 -10.52 -13.83
C VAL A 167 31.47 -10.35 -13.96
N GLY A 168 30.96 -10.08 -15.17
CA GLY A 168 29.53 -9.96 -15.45
C GLY A 168 29.09 -8.55 -15.81
N GLN A 169 27.76 -8.31 -15.74
CA GLN A 169 27.10 -7.08 -16.10
C GLN A 169 26.75 -6.26 -14.84
N ARG A 170 26.92 -4.94 -14.94
CA ARG A 170 26.46 -3.99 -13.93
C ARG A 170 25.57 -2.93 -14.59
N ILE A 171 24.42 -2.66 -13.95
CA ILE A 171 23.50 -1.59 -14.34
C ILE A 171 23.52 -0.56 -13.20
N ARG A 172 23.59 0.69 -13.53
CA ARG A 172 23.54 1.82 -12.58
C ARG A 172 22.86 3.01 -13.23
N THR A 173 22.27 3.86 -12.43
CA THR A 173 21.82 5.18 -12.85
C THR A 173 22.94 6.20 -12.69
N VAL A 174 22.96 7.21 -13.55
CA VAL A 174 23.83 8.37 -13.46
C VAL A 174 22.94 9.55 -13.11
N PRO A 175 23.29 10.32 -12.07
CA PRO A 175 22.55 11.52 -11.70
C PRO A 175 22.48 12.55 -12.83
#